data_64f9ab04304362ba38a5a0610aff4b94
#
_entry.id   64f9ab04304362ba38a5a0610aff4b94
#
_cell.length_a   1.000
_cell.length_b   1.000
_cell.length_c   1.000
_cell.angle_alpha   90.00
_cell.angle_beta   90.00
_cell.angle_gamma   90.00
#
_symmetry.space_group_name_H-M   'P 1'
#
loop_
_entity.id
_entity.type
_entity.pdbx_description
1 polymer ?
#
loop_
_entity_poly.entity_id
_entity_poly.type
_entity_poly.pdbx_seq_one_letter_code
_entity_poly.pdbx_strand_id
1 'polypeptide(L)'
;SLHDALPISFYMKMNEDNKTVAAMDLLVPAIGEIIGGSQREDDLAKLEERITELGMKPEDYDFYLDLRKYGSTRHAGFGLGFERMVMYATGIANIRDVIPYPRTVGKCQY
;
A
#
# COMPACT_ATOMS: atom_id res chain seq x y z
N SER A 1 -16.92 -8.30 -8.27
CA SER A 1 -15.51 -7.88 -8.36
C SER A 1 -14.84 -8.02 -7.00
N LEU A 2 -13.63 -8.58 -6.98
CA LEU A 2 -12.84 -8.70 -5.74
C LEU A 2 -12.59 -7.34 -5.07
N HIS A 3 -12.73 -6.26 -5.82
CA HIS A 3 -12.59 -4.89 -5.32
C HIS A 3 -13.73 -4.44 -4.41
N ASP A 4 -14.90 -5.07 -4.52
CA ASP A 4 -16.04 -4.74 -3.66
C ASP A 4 -15.95 -5.43 -2.28
N ALA A 5 -15.06 -6.40 -2.13
CA ALA A 5 -14.92 -7.21 -0.91
C ALA A 5 -13.75 -6.80 -0.01
N LEU A 6 -12.80 -6.00 -0.51
CA LEU A 6 -11.63 -5.56 0.25
C LEU A 6 -11.74 -4.08 0.63
N PRO A 7 -11.43 -3.72 1.88
CA PRO A 7 -11.44 -2.32 2.28
C PRO A 7 -10.37 -1.55 1.49
N ILE A 8 -10.81 -0.52 0.76
CA ILE A 8 -9.92 0.39 0.04
C ILE A 8 -9.19 1.26 1.05
N SER A 9 -7.86 1.30 0.98
CA SER A 9 -7.05 2.13 1.86
C SER A 9 -7.41 3.61 1.72
N PHE A 10 -7.49 4.31 2.85
CA PHE A 10 -7.96 5.71 2.88
C PHE A 10 -7.06 6.67 2.10
N TYR A 11 -5.77 6.36 1.97
CA TYR A 11 -4.77 7.24 1.34
C TYR A 11 -4.78 7.18 -0.20
N MET A 12 -5.51 6.25 -0.80
CA MET A 12 -5.56 6.09 -2.25
C MET A 12 -6.50 7.12 -2.87
N LYS A 13 -6.06 7.72 -3.99
CA LYS A 13 -6.83 8.70 -4.73
C LYS A 13 -8.14 8.10 -5.24
N MET A 14 -9.28 8.65 -4.79
CA MET A 14 -10.59 8.27 -5.34
C MET A 14 -10.74 8.80 -6.77
N ASN A 15 -11.21 7.95 -7.67
CA ASN A 15 -11.61 8.36 -9.01
C ASN A 15 -12.94 9.12 -8.96
N GLU A 16 -13.30 9.75 -10.06
CA GLU A 16 -14.51 10.59 -10.15
C GLU A 16 -15.81 9.84 -9.85
N ASP A 17 -15.83 8.53 -10.03
CA ASP A 17 -16.99 7.67 -9.74
C ASP A 17 -17.23 7.44 -8.24
N ASN A 18 -16.30 7.83 -7.37
CA ASN A 18 -16.30 7.60 -5.92
C ASN A 18 -16.42 6.12 -5.51
N LYS A 19 -16.09 5.20 -6.42
CA LYS A 19 -16.18 3.75 -6.19
C LYS A 19 -14.85 3.05 -6.40
N THR A 20 -13.99 3.60 -7.25
CA THR A 20 -12.69 3.04 -7.58
C THR A 20 -11.57 3.99 -7.19
N VAL A 21 -10.34 3.47 -7.14
CA VAL A 21 -9.14 4.25 -6.81
C VAL A 21 -8.09 4.12 -7.89
N ALA A 22 -7.22 5.13 -7.99
CA ALA A 22 -6.08 5.13 -8.91
C ALA A 22 -4.93 4.32 -8.31
N ALA A 23 -5.02 2.99 -8.44
CA ALA A 23 -4.05 2.05 -7.89
C ALA A 23 -3.62 1.02 -8.94
N MET A 24 -2.46 0.42 -8.72
CA MET A 24 -1.94 -0.63 -9.60
C MET A 24 -1.16 -1.65 -8.79
N ASP A 25 -1.18 -2.89 -9.25
CA ASP A 25 -0.31 -3.95 -8.76
C ASP A 25 0.41 -4.58 -9.95
N LEU A 26 1.66 -4.97 -9.73
CA LEU A 26 2.42 -5.76 -10.70
C LEU A 26 2.57 -7.18 -10.19
N LEU A 27 2.00 -8.12 -10.93
CA LEU A 27 2.06 -9.54 -10.62
C LEU A 27 2.98 -10.24 -11.61
N VAL A 28 3.79 -11.18 -11.09
CA VAL A 28 4.69 -12.00 -11.92
C VAL A 28 4.39 -13.47 -11.68
N PRO A 29 4.70 -14.35 -12.68
CA PRO A 29 4.45 -15.79 -12.54
C PRO A 29 5.17 -16.38 -11.32
N ALA A 30 4.51 -17.32 -10.65
CA ALA A 30 4.99 -18.10 -9.50
C ALA A 30 5.17 -17.33 -8.19
N ILE A 31 5.39 -16.01 -8.23
CA ILE A 31 5.60 -15.18 -7.04
C ILE A 31 4.33 -14.41 -6.65
N GLY A 32 3.54 -14.00 -7.63
CA GLY A 32 2.38 -13.14 -7.43
C GLY A 32 2.77 -11.66 -7.47
N GLU A 33 2.20 -10.87 -6.56
CA GLU A 33 2.45 -9.43 -6.51
C GLU A 33 3.86 -9.12 -6.01
N ILE A 34 4.60 -8.31 -6.77
CA ILE A 34 5.91 -7.78 -6.35
C ILE A 34 5.91 -6.26 -6.18
N ILE A 35 5.00 -5.55 -6.83
CA ILE A 35 4.85 -4.10 -6.69
C ILE A 35 3.39 -3.78 -6.47
N GLY A 36 3.11 -2.96 -5.46
CA GLY A 36 1.82 -2.32 -5.27
C GLY A 36 2.00 -0.81 -5.17
N GLY A 37 1.16 -0.05 -5.82
CA GLY A 37 1.27 1.39 -5.83
C GLY A 37 -0.05 2.09 -6.07
N SER A 38 -0.09 3.38 -5.75
CA SER A 38 -1.26 4.20 -6.01
C SER A 38 -0.89 5.67 -6.11
N GLN A 39 -1.72 6.41 -6.80
CA GLN A 39 -1.77 7.86 -6.63
C GLN A 39 -2.34 8.13 -5.23
N ARG A 40 -1.80 9.12 -4.52
CA ARG A 40 -2.28 9.45 -3.18
C ARG A 40 -3.41 10.47 -3.26
N GLU A 41 -4.36 10.37 -2.31
CA GLU A 41 -5.43 11.37 -2.21
C GLU A 41 -4.83 12.70 -1.75
N ASP A 42 -5.04 13.75 -2.53
CA ASP A 42 -4.54 15.09 -2.27
C ASP A 42 -5.63 16.07 -1.86
N ASP A 43 -6.88 15.66 -1.87
CA ASP A 43 -8.02 16.45 -1.39
C ASP A 43 -8.24 16.20 0.10
N LEU A 44 -8.04 17.23 0.91
CA LEU A 44 -8.17 17.13 2.36
C LEU A 44 -9.55 16.66 2.80
N ALA A 45 -10.61 17.22 2.22
CA ALA A 45 -11.99 16.87 2.59
C ALA A 45 -12.30 15.40 2.29
N LYS A 46 -11.89 14.90 1.15
CA LYS A 46 -12.05 13.49 0.77
C LYS A 46 -11.27 12.56 1.69
N LEU A 47 -10.05 12.96 2.06
CA LEU A 47 -9.20 12.19 2.94
C LEU A 47 -9.81 12.06 4.34
N GLU A 48 -10.29 13.17 4.90
CA GLU A 48 -11.00 13.18 6.20
C GLU A 48 -12.25 12.32 6.17
N GLU A 49 -13.04 12.43 5.11
CA GLU A 49 -14.25 11.63 4.91
C GLU A 49 -13.94 10.14 4.91
N ARG A 50 -12.90 9.73 4.18
CA ARG A 50 -12.50 8.31 4.10
C ARG A 50 -11.99 7.79 5.44
N ILE A 51 -11.21 8.57 6.18
CA ILE A 51 -10.76 8.20 7.52
C ILE A 51 -11.94 7.95 8.44
N THR A 52 -12.92 8.84 8.40
CA THR A 52 -14.14 8.73 9.22
C THR A 52 -14.99 7.52 8.81
N GLU A 53 -15.18 7.28 7.51
CA GLU A 53 -15.93 6.13 6.99
C GLU A 53 -15.33 4.79 7.45
N LEU A 54 -14.02 4.71 7.58
CA LEU A 54 -13.32 3.52 8.03
C LEU A 54 -13.33 3.35 9.56
N GLY A 55 -14.01 4.24 10.27
CA GLY A 55 -14.11 4.18 11.73
C GLY A 55 -12.88 4.66 12.48
N MET A 56 -11.94 5.30 11.77
CA MET A 56 -10.73 5.87 12.38
C MET A 56 -10.96 7.32 12.77
N LYS A 57 -10.13 7.84 13.66
CA LYS A 57 -10.20 9.22 14.13
C LYS A 57 -9.26 10.10 13.33
N PRO A 58 -9.75 11.19 12.68
CA PRO A 58 -8.88 12.11 11.95
C PRO A 58 -7.75 12.68 12.80
N GLU A 59 -7.97 12.90 14.10
CA GLU A 59 -6.97 13.44 15.02
C GLU A 59 -5.71 12.57 15.11
N ASP A 60 -5.85 11.25 14.95
CA ASP A 60 -4.73 10.32 15.00
C ASP A 60 -3.83 10.43 13.75
N TYR A 61 -4.32 11.09 12.71
CA TYR A 61 -3.63 11.26 11.43
C TYR A 61 -3.32 12.71 11.11
N ASP A 62 -3.29 13.60 12.11
CA ASP A 62 -3.03 15.04 11.91
C ASP A 62 -1.74 15.27 11.11
N PHE A 63 -0.67 14.54 11.43
CA PHE A 63 0.60 14.66 10.72
C PHE A 63 0.47 14.37 9.21
N TYR A 64 -0.40 13.46 8.85
CA TYR A 64 -0.65 13.07 7.45
C TYR A 64 -1.59 14.07 6.76
N LEU A 65 -2.62 14.51 7.47
CA LEU A 65 -3.57 15.51 6.97
C LEU A 65 -2.92 16.88 6.77
N ASP A 66 -1.98 17.25 7.61
CA ASP A 66 -1.23 18.51 7.51
C ASP A 66 -0.48 18.64 6.18
N LEU A 67 -0.04 17.52 5.60
CA LEU A 67 0.59 17.49 4.28
C LEU A 67 -0.35 17.97 3.16
N ARG A 68 -1.66 18.00 3.42
CA ARG A 68 -2.67 18.51 2.48
C ARG A 68 -3.20 19.88 2.89
N LYS A 69 -3.25 20.12 4.19
CA LYS A 69 -3.75 21.38 4.75
C LYS A 69 -2.86 22.57 4.42
N TYR A 70 -1.56 22.38 4.46
CA TYR A 70 -0.58 23.45 4.25
C TYR A 70 -0.02 23.49 2.82
N GLY A 71 -0.68 22.87 1.90
CA GLY A 71 -0.29 22.82 0.51
C GLY A 71 -0.10 21.39 0.05
N SER A 72 -0.62 21.10 -1.13
CA SER A 72 -0.59 19.74 -1.66
C SER A 72 -0.17 19.75 -3.13
N THR A 73 0.36 18.63 -3.57
CA THR A 73 0.68 18.39 -4.97
C THR A 73 0.21 16.99 -5.35
N ARG A 74 -0.06 16.82 -6.63
CA ARG A 74 -0.34 15.48 -7.16
C ARG A 74 0.90 14.61 -6.94
N HIS A 75 0.72 13.47 -6.29
CA HIS A 75 1.83 12.55 -6.01
C HIS A 75 1.35 11.11 -5.96
N ALA A 76 2.28 10.22 -6.19
CA ALA A 76 2.04 8.78 -6.19
C ALA A 76 3.23 8.08 -5.52
N GLY A 77 3.01 6.85 -5.11
CA GLY A 77 4.07 6.04 -4.53
C GLY A 77 3.84 4.57 -4.82
N PHE A 78 4.89 3.80 -4.70
CA PHE A 78 4.81 2.35 -4.81
C PHE A 78 5.73 1.67 -3.81
N GLY A 79 5.37 0.46 -3.43
CA GLY A 79 6.23 -0.43 -2.65
C GLY A 79 6.67 -1.60 -3.51
N LEU A 80 7.96 -1.90 -3.47
CA LEU A 80 8.54 -3.08 -4.12
C LEU A 80 8.95 -4.07 -3.04
N GLY A 81 8.43 -5.29 -3.12
CA GLY A 81 8.91 -6.40 -2.29
C GLY A 81 10.29 -6.85 -2.77
N PHE A 82 11.34 -6.38 -2.13
CA PHE A 82 12.71 -6.67 -2.56
C PHE A 82 13.01 -8.17 -2.53
N GLU A 83 12.58 -8.85 -1.47
CA GLU A 83 12.75 -10.29 -1.32
C GLU A 83 12.01 -11.04 -2.44
N ARG A 84 10.81 -10.63 -2.77
CA ARG A 84 10.04 -11.21 -3.87
C ARG A 84 10.71 -10.98 -5.21
N MET A 85 11.31 -9.81 -5.43
CA MET A 85 12.08 -9.52 -6.63
C MET A 85 13.29 -10.46 -6.74
N VAL A 86 14.02 -10.68 -5.65
CA VAL A 86 15.15 -11.61 -5.62
C VAL A 86 14.71 -13.04 -5.91
N MET A 87 13.59 -13.48 -5.32
CA MET A 87 13.00 -14.80 -5.62
C MET A 87 12.68 -14.96 -7.11
N TYR A 88 12.06 -13.95 -7.69
CA TYR A 88 11.71 -13.96 -9.12
C TYR A 88 12.96 -14.01 -10.01
N ALA A 89 13.95 -13.19 -9.69
CA ALA A 89 15.18 -13.09 -10.49
C ALA A 89 16.05 -14.34 -10.38
N THR A 90 16.07 -15.02 -9.23
CA THR A 90 16.92 -16.18 -8.97
C THR A 90 16.20 -17.52 -9.14
N GLY A 91 14.87 -17.54 -9.19
CA GLY A 91 14.09 -18.77 -9.22
C GLY A 91 14.00 -19.49 -7.87
N ILE A 92 14.45 -18.87 -6.79
CA ILE A 92 14.37 -19.44 -5.44
C ILE A 92 12.94 -19.33 -4.94
N ALA A 93 12.36 -20.45 -4.49
CA ALA A 93 10.94 -20.51 -4.11
C ALA A 93 10.66 -20.13 -2.65
N ASN A 94 11.65 -20.17 -1.76
CA ASN A 94 11.47 -19.92 -0.35
C ASN A 94 12.07 -18.56 0.03
N ILE A 95 11.26 -17.66 0.58
CA ILE A 95 11.69 -16.31 0.99
C ILE A 95 12.82 -16.33 2.02
N ARG A 96 12.90 -17.38 2.86
CA ARG A 96 13.97 -17.52 3.85
C ARG A 96 15.36 -17.64 3.23
N ASP A 97 15.43 -18.13 1.99
CA ASP A 97 16.68 -18.37 1.29
C ASP A 97 17.22 -17.13 0.57
N VAL A 98 16.44 -16.04 0.54
CA VAL A 98 16.85 -14.78 -0.13
C VAL A 98 17.14 -13.65 0.85
N ILE A 99 17.04 -13.89 2.14
CA ILE A 99 17.37 -12.90 3.19
C ILE A 99 18.50 -13.42 4.09
N PRO A 100 19.41 -12.52 4.54
CA PRO A 100 20.59 -12.95 5.33
C PRO A 100 20.23 -13.52 6.69
N TYR A 101 19.18 -12.97 7.34
CA TYR A 101 18.80 -13.32 8.72
C TYR A 101 17.31 -13.59 8.81
N PRO A 102 16.82 -14.72 8.25
CA PRO A 102 15.38 -15.00 8.25
C PRO A 102 14.86 -15.20 9.68
N ARG A 103 13.73 -14.57 9.97
CA ARG A 103 13.03 -14.70 11.23
C ARG A 103 11.71 -15.42 11.01
N THR A 104 11.48 -16.47 11.77
CA THR A 104 10.24 -17.24 11.72
C THR A 104 9.70 -17.39 13.14
N VAL A 105 8.47 -17.89 13.25
CA VAL A 105 7.85 -18.12 14.56
C VAL A 105 8.76 -18.99 15.43
N GLY A 106 9.11 -18.51 16.64
CA GLY A 106 10.00 -19.17 17.55
C GLY A 106 11.50 -19.04 17.25
N LYS A 107 11.87 -18.36 16.15
CA LYS A 107 13.28 -18.14 15.77
C LYS A 107 13.55 -16.64 15.60
N CYS A 108 14.06 -16.04 16.62
CA CYS A 108 14.46 -14.64 16.63
C CYS A 108 15.93 -14.47 17.05
N GLN A 109 16.80 -15.39 16.55
CA GLN A 109 18.25 -15.32 16.73
C GLN A 109 18.87 -14.87 15.43
N TYR A 110 19.32 -13.63 15.37
CA TYR A 110 19.96 -12.99 14.22
C TYR A 110 19.13 -12.96 12.94
#